data_8e1c567f9e421dae4cafb9f65de67451
#
_entry.id   8e1c567f9e421dae4cafb9f65de67451
#
_cell.length_a   1.000
_cell.length_b   1.000
_cell.length_c   1.000
_cell.angle_alpha   90.00
_cell.angle_beta   90.00
_cell.angle_gamma   90.00
#
_symmetry.space_group_name_H-M   'P 1'
#
loop_
_entity.id
_entity.type
_entity.pdbx_description
1 polymer ?
#
loop_
_entity_poly.entity_id
_entity_poly.type
_entity_poly.pdbx_seq_one_letter_code
_entity_poly.pdbx_strand_id
1 'polypeptide(L)'
;MPKWHETMRPILEALAKSDGCLTGFDLQEAVATTFDMTGDERAERLKSGQLRFYNRVYWGITDLEKAKLLEYGEKKGTYRITGAGRLYLADFPGPITAKALYDRCSAFRAWKDGYRAASKAKASAETPVTPAEEDQESPQEIMESAYGEIRSALADDLISAIMAKDPYFFEHLVGKLLVAMGYGESLEIPCGRHQKERRRGN
;
A
#
# COMPACT_ATOMS: atom_id res chain seq x y z
N MET A 1 -1.60 0.90 -17.43
CA MET A 1 -0.55 0.49 -16.44
C MET A 1 -0.68 -1.00 -16.13
N PRO A 2 0.39 -1.82 -16.16
CA PRO A 2 0.33 -3.25 -15.85
C PRO A 2 -0.02 -3.51 -14.40
N LYS A 3 -0.66 -4.67 -14.13
CA LYS A 3 -0.83 -5.19 -12.78
C LYS A 3 0.51 -5.63 -12.21
N TRP A 4 0.66 -5.67 -10.89
CA TRP A 4 1.97 -5.99 -10.27
C TRP A 4 2.51 -7.39 -10.66
N HIS A 5 1.65 -8.38 -10.79
CA HIS A 5 2.08 -9.73 -11.20
C HIS A 5 2.46 -9.79 -12.69
N GLU A 6 1.90 -8.94 -13.54
CA GLU A 6 2.28 -8.87 -14.95
C GLU A 6 3.72 -8.38 -15.16
N THR A 7 4.27 -7.68 -14.16
CA THR A 7 5.66 -7.20 -14.20
C THR A 7 6.69 -8.32 -14.04
N MET A 8 6.32 -9.45 -13.43
CA MET A 8 7.26 -10.52 -13.07
C MET A 8 7.94 -11.17 -14.28
N ARG A 9 7.19 -11.46 -15.35
CA ARG A 9 7.76 -12.09 -16.55
C ARG A 9 8.77 -11.17 -17.26
N PRO A 10 8.44 -9.90 -17.58
CA PRO A 10 9.41 -8.98 -18.16
C PRO A 10 10.69 -8.80 -17.32
N ILE A 11 10.54 -8.81 -15.98
CA ILE A 11 11.69 -8.76 -15.07
C ILE A 11 12.63 -9.95 -15.29
N LEU A 12 12.10 -11.18 -15.27
CA LEU A 12 12.91 -12.38 -15.48
C LEU A 12 13.49 -12.44 -16.89
N GLU A 13 12.74 -12.03 -17.90
CA GLU A 13 13.22 -11.99 -19.28
C GLU A 13 14.34 -10.98 -19.49
N ALA A 14 14.25 -9.79 -18.85
CA ALA A 14 15.31 -8.80 -18.88
C ALA A 14 16.59 -9.34 -18.22
N LEU A 15 16.45 -9.98 -17.06
CA LEU A 15 17.58 -10.62 -16.36
C LEU A 15 18.15 -11.79 -17.14
N ALA A 16 17.34 -12.57 -17.87
CA ALA A 16 17.79 -13.68 -18.68
C ALA A 16 18.58 -13.23 -19.92
N LYS A 17 18.25 -12.06 -20.48
CA LYS A 17 18.94 -11.45 -21.61
C LYS A 17 20.24 -10.75 -21.20
N SER A 18 20.36 -10.39 -19.92
CA SER A 18 21.57 -9.77 -19.39
C SER A 18 22.61 -10.83 -19.04
N ASP A 19 23.87 -10.58 -19.42
CA ASP A 19 25.01 -11.42 -19.02
C ASP A 19 25.50 -11.15 -17.59
N GLY A 20 24.83 -10.26 -16.86
CA GLY A 20 25.24 -9.82 -15.52
C GLY A 20 24.07 -9.49 -14.61
N CYS A 21 24.33 -8.54 -13.70
CA CYS A 21 23.32 -8.00 -12.80
C CYS A 21 22.69 -6.74 -13.40
N LEU A 22 21.37 -6.60 -13.23
CA LEU A 22 20.64 -5.37 -13.54
C LEU A 22 20.26 -4.65 -12.24
N THR A 23 20.23 -3.32 -12.29
CA THR A 23 19.71 -2.52 -11.18
C THR A 23 18.19 -2.55 -11.15
N GLY A 24 17.58 -2.18 -10.01
CA GLY A 24 16.12 -2.01 -9.92
C GLY A 24 15.59 -1.00 -10.95
N PHE A 25 16.38 0.03 -11.29
CA PHE A 25 16.03 1.00 -12.32
C PHE A 25 16.01 0.36 -13.72
N ASP A 26 17.04 -0.44 -14.07
CA ASP A 26 17.10 -1.14 -15.36
C ASP A 26 15.89 -2.08 -15.54
N LEU A 27 15.49 -2.76 -14.46
CA LEU A 27 14.30 -3.62 -14.46
C LEU A 27 13.01 -2.83 -14.65
N GLN A 28 12.89 -1.66 -14.03
CA GLN A 28 11.74 -0.77 -14.23
C GLN A 28 11.66 -0.31 -15.69
N GLU A 29 12.77 0.10 -16.28
CA GLU A 29 12.82 0.51 -17.70
C GLU A 29 12.51 -0.65 -18.64
N ALA A 30 12.97 -1.86 -18.37
CA ALA A 30 12.66 -3.04 -19.14
C ALA A 30 11.15 -3.36 -19.11
N VAL A 31 10.52 -3.29 -17.94
CA VAL A 31 9.08 -3.47 -17.79
C VAL A 31 8.31 -2.35 -18.50
N ALA A 32 8.70 -1.10 -18.27
CA ALA A 32 8.05 0.05 -18.89
C ALA A 32 8.10 -0.01 -20.43
N THR A 33 9.22 -0.47 -20.99
CA THR A 33 9.38 -0.67 -22.45
C THR A 33 8.50 -1.82 -22.94
N THR A 34 8.39 -2.91 -22.17
CA THR A 34 7.55 -4.07 -22.55
C THR A 34 6.08 -3.71 -22.65
N PHE A 35 5.60 -2.79 -21.81
CA PHE A 35 4.21 -2.33 -21.78
C PHE A 35 3.96 -1.00 -22.52
N ASP A 36 4.96 -0.48 -23.21
CA ASP A 36 4.91 0.81 -23.93
C ASP A 36 4.30 1.93 -23.07
N MET A 37 4.80 2.05 -21.82
CA MET A 37 4.22 2.95 -20.83
C MET A 37 4.49 4.42 -21.15
N THR A 38 3.44 5.22 -21.11
CA THR A 38 3.53 6.67 -21.27
C THR A 38 4.17 7.36 -20.07
N GLY A 39 4.61 8.61 -20.24
CA GLY A 39 5.17 9.41 -19.15
C GLY A 39 4.16 9.64 -18.01
N ASP A 40 2.89 9.86 -18.34
CA ASP A 40 1.83 10.08 -17.36
C ASP A 40 1.57 8.83 -16.52
N GLU A 41 1.53 7.65 -17.15
CA GLU A 41 1.40 6.38 -16.42
C GLU A 41 2.57 6.10 -15.48
N ARG A 42 3.80 6.47 -15.88
CA ARG A 42 4.99 6.34 -15.02
C ARG A 42 4.99 7.34 -13.87
N ALA A 43 4.34 8.51 -14.04
CA ALA A 43 4.26 9.57 -13.03
C ALA A 43 3.12 9.35 -12.01
N GLU A 44 2.21 8.40 -12.25
CA GLU A 44 1.08 8.12 -11.35
C GLU A 44 1.58 7.74 -9.95
N ARG A 45 0.99 8.37 -8.92
CA ARG A 45 1.39 8.19 -7.52
C ARG A 45 0.32 7.55 -6.68
N LEU A 46 0.76 6.78 -5.69
CA LEU A 46 -0.04 6.32 -4.57
C LEU A 46 -0.34 7.48 -3.60
N LYS A 47 -1.27 7.29 -2.69
CA LYS A 47 -1.59 8.27 -1.63
C LYS A 47 -0.37 8.59 -0.74
N SER A 48 0.54 7.64 -0.56
CA SER A 48 1.84 7.82 0.11
C SER A 48 2.83 8.71 -0.64
N GLY A 49 2.54 9.07 -1.90
CA GLY A 49 3.44 9.81 -2.77
C GLY A 49 4.43 8.95 -3.56
N GLN A 50 4.53 7.65 -3.28
CA GLN A 50 5.36 6.71 -4.03
C GLN A 50 4.81 6.53 -5.46
N LEU A 51 5.68 6.38 -6.44
CA LEU A 51 5.28 6.08 -7.81
C LEU A 51 4.65 4.67 -7.86
N ARG A 52 3.40 4.60 -8.33
CA ARG A 52 2.61 3.35 -8.37
C ARG A 52 3.30 2.28 -9.20
N PHE A 53 3.78 2.64 -10.37
CA PHE A 53 4.49 1.71 -11.25
C PHE A 53 5.73 1.11 -10.57
N TYR A 54 6.56 1.94 -9.94
CA TYR A 54 7.75 1.49 -9.24
C TYR A 54 7.43 0.58 -8.05
N ASN A 55 6.36 0.87 -7.35
CA ASN A 55 5.86 0.00 -6.28
C ASN A 55 5.49 -1.38 -6.83
N ARG A 56 4.75 -1.45 -7.93
CA ARG A 56 4.36 -2.72 -8.56
C ARG A 56 5.55 -3.55 -9.04
N VAL A 57 6.54 -2.91 -9.68
CA VAL A 57 7.78 -3.59 -10.08
C VAL A 57 8.55 -4.11 -8.86
N TYR A 58 8.64 -3.31 -7.80
CA TYR A 58 9.29 -3.72 -6.55
C TYR A 58 8.66 -4.97 -5.94
N TRP A 59 7.34 -5.05 -5.90
CA TRP A 59 6.64 -6.24 -5.40
C TRP A 59 6.83 -7.45 -6.32
N GLY A 60 6.85 -7.25 -7.65
CA GLY A 60 7.21 -8.30 -8.59
C GLY A 60 8.61 -8.87 -8.35
N ILE A 61 9.61 -8.00 -8.12
CA ILE A 61 10.98 -8.41 -7.75
C ILE A 61 10.96 -9.18 -6.42
N THR A 62 10.21 -8.70 -5.43
CA THR A 62 10.13 -9.33 -4.11
C THR A 62 9.59 -10.76 -4.21
N ASP A 63 8.50 -10.97 -4.93
CA ASP A 63 7.91 -12.31 -5.09
C ASP A 63 8.83 -13.26 -5.86
N LEU A 64 9.48 -12.79 -6.91
CA LEU A 64 10.48 -13.57 -7.64
C LEU A 64 11.68 -13.96 -6.76
N GLU A 65 12.10 -13.05 -5.86
CA GLU A 65 13.18 -13.33 -4.87
C GLU A 65 12.73 -14.40 -3.88
N LYS A 66 11.50 -14.29 -3.34
CA LYS A 66 10.92 -15.32 -2.45
C LYS A 66 10.74 -16.66 -3.14
N ALA A 67 10.43 -16.65 -4.43
CA ALA A 67 10.39 -17.85 -5.27
C ALA A 67 11.77 -18.43 -5.62
N LYS A 68 12.87 -17.71 -5.30
CA LYS A 68 14.25 -18.07 -5.66
C LYS A 68 14.50 -18.12 -7.17
N LEU A 69 13.71 -17.39 -7.95
CA LEU A 69 13.89 -17.28 -9.40
C LEU A 69 14.89 -16.17 -9.76
N LEU A 70 15.07 -15.20 -8.88
CA LEU A 70 16.14 -14.22 -8.92
C LEU A 70 16.81 -14.11 -7.54
N GLU A 71 17.98 -13.51 -7.50
CA GLU A 71 18.71 -13.24 -6.28
C GLU A 71 19.40 -11.87 -6.34
N TYR A 72 19.83 -11.35 -5.20
CA TYR A 72 20.59 -10.12 -5.13
C TYR A 72 21.98 -10.32 -5.76
N GLY A 73 22.43 -9.34 -6.53
CA GLY A 73 23.77 -9.31 -7.07
C GLY A 73 24.80 -8.87 -6.02
N GLU A 74 26.08 -8.83 -6.41
CA GLU A 74 27.19 -8.41 -5.54
C GLU A 74 27.07 -6.95 -5.08
N LYS A 75 26.58 -6.07 -5.95
CA LYS A 75 26.34 -4.67 -5.62
C LYS A 75 24.94 -4.49 -5.06
N LYS A 76 24.82 -3.69 -4.00
CA LYS A 76 23.52 -3.34 -3.40
C LYS A 76 22.56 -2.77 -4.44
N GLY A 77 21.33 -3.29 -4.46
CA GLY A 77 20.28 -2.84 -5.40
C GLY A 77 20.41 -3.41 -6.81
N THR A 78 21.26 -4.42 -7.01
CA THR A 78 21.35 -5.19 -8.26
C THR A 78 20.75 -6.57 -8.07
N TYR A 79 20.27 -7.15 -9.17
CA TYR A 79 19.59 -8.44 -9.22
C TYR A 79 20.15 -9.26 -10.36
N ARG A 80 20.15 -10.58 -10.19
CA ARG A 80 20.51 -11.54 -11.25
C ARG A 80 19.52 -12.71 -11.27
N ILE A 81 19.35 -13.30 -12.44
CA ILE A 81 18.51 -14.50 -12.57
C ILE A 81 19.24 -15.73 -12.04
N THR A 82 18.53 -16.60 -11.35
CA THR A 82 19.06 -17.89 -10.91
C THR A 82 18.94 -18.96 -12.00
N GLY A 83 19.62 -20.10 -11.82
CA GLY A 83 19.40 -21.28 -12.67
C GLY A 83 17.94 -21.73 -12.66
N ALA A 84 17.28 -21.70 -11.50
CA ALA A 84 15.85 -22.00 -11.37
C ALA A 84 14.99 -21.02 -12.16
N GLY A 85 15.33 -19.72 -12.16
CA GLY A 85 14.62 -18.70 -12.92
C GLY A 85 14.71 -18.92 -14.43
N ARG A 86 15.87 -19.31 -14.94
CA ARG A 86 16.06 -19.66 -16.36
C ARG A 86 15.24 -20.88 -16.76
N LEU A 87 15.24 -21.94 -15.95
CA LEU A 87 14.41 -23.14 -16.17
C LEU A 87 12.92 -22.81 -16.12
N TYR A 88 12.50 -22.00 -15.16
CA TYR A 88 11.11 -21.57 -15.04
C TYR A 88 10.61 -20.84 -16.30
N LEU A 89 11.42 -19.93 -16.86
CA LEU A 89 11.09 -19.25 -18.11
C LEU A 89 10.98 -20.21 -19.31
N ALA A 90 11.85 -21.22 -19.39
CA ALA A 90 11.85 -22.21 -20.46
C ALA A 90 10.62 -23.14 -20.38
N ASP A 91 10.27 -23.60 -19.17
CA ASP A 91 9.22 -24.59 -18.96
C ASP A 91 7.81 -23.98 -18.90
N PHE A 92 7.71 -22.66 -18.64
CA PHE A 92 6.43 -21.99 -18.43
C PHE A 92 6.31 -20.71 -19.26
N PRO A 93 5.69 -20.79 -20.46
CA PRO A 93 5.50 -19.63 -21.34
C PRO A 93 4.37 -18.69 -20.91
N GLY A 94 3.52 -19.07 -19.95
CA GLY A 94 2.35 -18.32 -19.49
C GLY A 94 2.70 -17.13 -18.56
N PRO A 95 1.69 -16.34 -18.16
CA PRO A 95 1.87 -15.23 -17.23
C PRO A 95 2.32 -15.76 -15.86
N ILE A 96 3.26 -15.07 -15.23
CA ILE A 96 3.72 -15.39 -13.88
C ILE A 96 2.80 -14.70 -12.89
N THR A 97 1.99 -15.48 -12.17
CA THR A 97 1.09 -14.99 -11.11
C THR A 97 1.54 -15.51 -9.75
N ALA A 98 1.07 -14.89 -8.66
CA ALA A 98 1.33 -15.38 -7.30
C ALA A 98 0.85 -16.83 -7.13
N LYS A 99 -0.27 -17.21 -7.77
CA LYS A 99 -0.76 -18.59 -7.79
C LYS A 99 0.19 -19.53 -8.53
N ALA A 100 0.67 -19.14 -9.70
CA ALA A 100 1.63 -19.95 -10.47
C ALA A 100 2.94 -20.15 -9.69
N LEU A 101 3.42 -19.12 -8.99
CA LEU A 101 4.58 -19.24 -8.10
C LEU A 101 4.30 -20.17 -6.92
N TYR A 102 3.13 -20.06 -6.29
CA TYR A 102 2.74 -20.93 -5.18
C TYR A 102 2.66 -22.39 -5.59
N ASP A 103 2.08 -22.70 -6.74
CA ASP A 103 1.89 -24.05 -7.23
C ASP A 103 3.22 -24.70 -7.67
N ARG A 104 4.15 -23.93 -8.25
CA ARG A 104 5.36 -24.44 -8.89
C ARG A 104 6.64 -24.26 -8.07
N CYS A 105 6.71 -23.25 -7.21
CA CYS A 105 7.91 -22.90 -6.45
C CYS A 105 7.75 -23.27 -4.97
N SER A 106 8.39 -24.35 -4.53
CA SER A 106 8.32 -24.81 -3.13
C SER A 106 8.80 -23.74 -2.14
N ALA A 107 9.82 -22.96 -2.50
CA ALA A 107 10.33 -21.88 -1.68
C ALA A 107 9.28 -20.77 -1.46
N PHE A 108 8.55 -20.37 -2.52
CA PHE A 108 7.49 -19.39 -2.44
C PHE A 108 6.31 -19.88 -1.60
N ARG A 109 5.92 -21.15 -1.79
CA ARG A 109 4.88 -21.81 -0.99
C ARG A 109 5.23 -21.80 0.49
N ALA A 110 6.43 -22.26 0.85
CA ALA A 110 6.89 -22.29 2.24
C ALA A 110 6.89 -20.90 2.88
N TRP A 111 7.32 -19.88 2.14
CA TRP A 111 7.29 -18.49 2.60
C TRP A 111 5.86 -17.98 2.81
N LYS A 112 4.95 -18.17 1.85
CA LYS A 112 3.53 -17.76 1.97
C LYS A 112 2.83 -18.46 3.13
N ASP A 113 3.03 -19.76 3.30
CA ASP A 113 2.42 -20.53 4.38
C ASP A 113 2.96 -20.11 5.75
N GLY A 114 4.25 -19.87 5.86
CA GLY A 114 4.87 -19.31 7.08
C GLY A 114 4.31 -17.93 7.44
N TYR A 115 4.14 -17.06 6.44
CA TYR A 115 3.54 -15.74 6.65
C TYR A 115 2.08 -15.84 7.11
N ARG A 116 1.27 -16.70 6.49
CA ARG A 116 -0.12 -16.95 6.88
C ARG A 116 -0.24 -17.51 8.29
N ALA A 117 0.64 -18.44 8.67
CA ALA A 117 0.68 -19.00 10.02
C ALA A 117 1.04 -17.92 11.07
N ALA A 118 2.04 -17.09 10.79
CA ALA A 118 2.42 -15.98 11.65
C ALA A 118 1.32 -14.92 11.79
N SER A 119 0.60 -14.62 10.71
CA SER A 119 -0.53 -13.69 10.72
C SER A 119 -1.70 -14.22 11.53
N LYS A 120 -2.06 -15.51 11.39
CA LYS A 120 -3.08 -16.17 12.21
C LYS A 120 -2.72 -16.19 13.70
N ALA A 121 -1.46 -16.35 14.05
CA ALA A 121 -1.02 -16.34 15.44
C ALA A 121 -1.11 -14.93 16.08
N LYS A 122 -1.10 -13.87 15.29
CA LYS A 122 -1.24 -12.48 15.75
C LYS A 122 -2.67 -11.96 15.70
N ALA A 123 -3.53 -12.50 14.84
CA ALA A 123 -4.91 -12.10 14.68
C ALA A 123 -5.81 -12.88 15.63
N SER A 124 -6.11 -12.33 16.79
CA SER A 124 -7.22 -12.77 17.65
C SER A 124 -8.52 -12.06 17.27
N ALA A 125 -8.80 -11.76 16.01
CA ALA A 125 -10.12 -11.32 15.52
C ALA A 125 -10.17 -11.26 13.99
N GLU A 126 -11.14 -11.95 13.47
CA GLU A 126 -11.77 -12.03 12.18
C GLU A 126 -11.58 -10.85 11.21
N THR A 127 -10.93 -11.10 10.09
CA THR A 127 -11.40 -10.67 8.76
C THR A 127 -10.85 -11.66 7.73
N PRO A 128 -11.69 -12.43 7.02
CA PRO A 128 -11.23 -13.30 5.94
C PRO A 128 -10.91 -12.43 4.72
N VAL A 129 -9.65 -12.24 4.43
CA VAL A 129 -9.20 -11.70 3.14
C VAL A 129 -9.42 -12.81 2.11
N THR A 130 -10.39 -12.62 1.22
CA THR A 130 -10.70 -13.55 0.14
C THR A 130 -9.56 -13.60 -0.87
N PRO A 131 -9.10 -14.80 -1.31
CA PRO A 131 -7.94 -14.95 -2.20
C PRO A 131 -8.10 -14.40 -3.63
N ALA A 132 -9.29 -13.94 -4.03
CA ALA A 132 -9.59 -13.61 -5.43
C ALA A 132 -9.23 -12.17 -5.85
N GLU A 133 -8.95 -11.26 -4.90
CA GLU A 133 -8.60 -9.86 -5.17
C GLU A 133 -7.10 -9.57 -5.05
N GLU A 134 -6.32 -10.52 -4.53
CA GLU A 134 -4.88 -10.37 -4.27
C GLU A 134 -4.03 -10.15 -5.54
N ASP A 135 -4.56 -10.45 -6.75
CA ASP A 135 -3.78 -10.39 -7.99
C ASP A 135 -3.84 -9.04 -8.73
N GLN A 136 -4.61 -8.07 -8.27
CA GLN A 136 -4.80 -6.81 -8.99
C GLN A 136 -4.01 -5.65 -8.40
N GLU A 137 -3.94 -5.55 -7.09
CA GLU A 137 -3.29 -4.48 -6.35
C GLU A 137 -2.07 -4.99 -5.58
N SER A 138 -1.02 -4.16 -5.49
CA SER A 138 0.12 -4.49 -4.66
C SER A 138 -0.27 -4.48 -3.17
N PRO A 139 0.46 -5.19 -2.29
CA PRO A 139 0.22 -5.15 -0.85
C PRO A 139 0.17 -3.74 -0.27
N GLN A 140 0.93 -2.81 -0.82
CA GLN A 140 0.90 -1.42 -0.40
C GLN A 140 -0.38 -0.70 -0.84
N GLU A 141 -0.86 -0.94 -2.06
CA GLU A 141 -2.12 -0.38 -2.55
C GLU A 141 -3.30 -0.84 -1.67
N ILE A 142 -3.35 -2.12 -1.32
CA ILE A 142 -4.36 -2.69 -0.42
C ILE A 142 -4.29 -2.02 0.96
N MET A 143 -3.10 -1.86 1.53
CA MET A 143 -2.92 -1.22 2.83
C MET A 143 -3.36 0.25 2.81
N GLU A 144 -3.03 0.99 1.75
CA GLU A 144 -3.43 2.40 1.61
C GLU A 144 -4.94 2.56 1.42
N SER A 145 -5.58 1.64 0.69
CA SER A 145 -7.04 1.61 0.54
C SER A 145 -7.73 1.35 1.88
N ALA A 146 -7.34 0.28 2.59
CA ALA A 146 -7.88 -0.06 3.90
C ALA A 146 -7.67 1.07 4.93
N TYR A 147 -6.50 1.70 4.94
CA TYR A 147 -6.24 2.84 5.81
C TYR A 147 -7.13 4.04 5.46
N GLY A 148 -7.37 4.27 4.16
CA GLY A 148 -8.29 5.30 3.68
C GLY A 148 -9.72 5.07 4.17
N GLU A 149 -10.21 3.84 4.11
CA GLU A 149 -11.54 3.46 4.59
C GLU A 149 -11.68 3.66 6.10
N ILE A 150 -10.69 3.22 6.88
CA ILE A 150 -10.67 3.42 8.34
C ILE A 150 -10.70 4.92 8.69
N ARG A 151 -9.91 5.73 7.99
CA ARG A 151 -9.88 7.19 8.22
C ARG A 151 -11.21 7.86 7.86
N SER A 152 -11.85 7.43 6.76
CA SER A 152 -13.16 7.95 6.36
C SER A 152 -14.22 7.61 7.41
N ALA A 153 -14.30 6.35 7.82
CA ALA A 153 -15.23 5.91 8.86
C ALA A 153 -15.01 6.67 10.17
N LEU A 154 -13.76 6.84 10.60
CA LEU A 154 -13.44 7.61 11.81
C LEU A 154 -13.85 9.09 11.67
N ALA A 155 -13.68 9.70 10.51
CA ALA A 155 -14.10 11.08 10.26
C ALA A 155 -15.63 11.22 10.38
N ASP A 156 -16.39 10.27 9.81
CA ASP A 156 -17.85 10.24 9.88
C ASP A 156 -18.34 10.05 11.32
N ASP A 157 -17.70 9.16 12.08
CA ASP A 157 -17.99 8.92 13.50
C ASP A 157 -17.71 10.17 14.34
N LEU A 158 -16.57 10.86 14.10
CA LEU A 158 -16.22 12.10 14.80
C LEU A 158 -17.22 13.21 14.49
N ILE A 159 -17.60 13.40 13.22
CA ILE A 159 -18.61 14.39 12.82
C ILE A 159 -19.95 14.08 13.51
N SER A 160 -20.36 12.82 13.47
CA SER A 160 -21.59 12.37 14.11
C SER A 160 -21.58 12.62 15.63
N ALA A 161 -20.45 12.32 16.29
CA ALA A 161 -20.28 12.56 17.71
C ALA A 161 -20.31 14.06 18.07
N ILE A 162 -19.74 14.93 17.22
CA ILE A 162 -19.76 16.40 17.38
C ILE A 162 -21.18 16.92 17.19
N MET A 163 -21.88 16.47 16.14
CA MET A 163 -23.25 16.90 15.83
C MET A 163 -24.27 16.48 16.90
N ALA A 164 -23.97 15.41 17.64
CA ALA A 164 -24.78 14.97 18.77
C ALA A 164 -24.61 15.82 20.05
N LYS A 165 -23.65 16.76 20.07
CA LYS A 165 -23.39 17.66 21.19
C LYS A 165 -24.13 19.00 21.03
N ASP A 166 -24.18 19.78 22.11
CA ASP A 166 -24.76 21.11 22.08
C ASP A 166 -23.86 22.11 21.32
N PRO A 167 -24.42 23.23 20.83
CA PRO A 167 -23.66 24.24 20.07
C PRO A 167 -22.46 24.83 20.83
N TYR A 168 -22.54 24.94 22.16
CA TYR A 168 -21.41 25.46 22.96
C TYR A 168 -20.21 24.53 22.96
N PHE A 169 -20.47 23.22 22.91
CA PHE A 169 -19.40 22.24 22.75
C PHE A 169 -18.64 22.47 21.43
N PHE A 170 -19.38 22.72 20.34
CA PHE A 170 -18.76 22.98 19.03
C PHE A 170 -17.91 24.26 19.02
N GLU A 171 -18.45 25.36 19.57
CA GLU A 171 -17.69 26.62 19.70
C GLU A 171 -16.39 26.42 20.50
N HIS A 172 -16.48 25.72 21.62
CA HIS A 172 -15.32 25.43 22.45
C HIS A 172 -14.30 24.52 21.77
N LEU A 173 -14.77 23.50 21.03
CA LEU A 173 -13.94 22.60 20.24
C LEU A 173 -13.18 23.35 19.16
N VAL A 174 -13.86 24.21 18.40
CA VAL A 174 -13.23 25.04 17.35
C VAL A 174 -12.18 25.97 17.95
N GLY A 175 -12.48 26.61 19.08
CA GLY A 175 -11.54 27.45 19.77
C GLY A 175 -10.27 26.71 20.19
N LYS A 176 -10.42 25.54 20.81
CA LYS A 176 -9.28 24.67 21.18
C LYS A 176 -8.47 24.22 19.96
N LEU A 177 -9.14 23.88 18.87
CA LEU A 177 -8.50 23.46 17.64
C LEU A 177 -7.64 24.59 17.06
N LEU A 178 -8.17 25.82 17.00
CA LEU A 178 -7.44 26.98 16.50
C LEU A 178 -6.19 27.26 17.35
N VAL A 179 -6.30 27.18 18.67
CA VAL A 179 -5.13 27.35 19.57
C VAL A 179 -4.10 26.22 19.32
N ALA A 180 -4.54 24.98 19.19
CA ALA A 180 -3.65 23.85 18.91
C ALA A 180 -2.95 23.95 17.54
N MET A 181 -3.58 24.64 16.56
CA MET A 181 -2.99 24.95 15.26
C MET A 181 -2.07 26.17 15.27
N GLY A 182 -1.89 26.85 16.44
CA GLY A 182 -1.03 28.03 16.58
C GLY A 182 -1.71 29.35 16.25
N TYR A 183 -3.04 29.39 16.12
CA TYR A 183 -3.80 30.62 15.95
C TYR A 183 -4.22 31.16 17.32
N GLY A 184 -3.49 32.15 17.85
CA GLY A 184 -3.79 32.86 19.09
C GLY A 184 -3.05 32.31 20.33
N GLU A 185 -2.75 33.22 21.29
CA GLU A 185 -1.96 32.88 22.49
C GLU A 185 -2.78 32.31 23.65
N SER A 186 -4.05 32.54 23.72
CA SER A 186 -5.01 31.83 24.60
C SER A 186 -6.44 32.29 24.25
N LEU A 187 -7.34 31.33 24.11
CA LEU A 187 -8.77 31.61 24.09
C LEU A 187 -9.30 31.49 25.53
N GLU A 188 -9.26 32.61 26.27
CA GLU A 188 -10.25 32.79 27.34
C GLU A 188 -11.60 33.02 26.65
N ILE A 189 -12.33 31.94 26.39
CA ILE A 189 -13.73 32.03 25.94
C ILE A 189 -14.51 32.50 27.17
N PRO A 190 -15.06 33.73 27.17
CA PRO A 190 -15.92 34.17 28.26
C PRO A 190 -17.12 33.22 28.30
N CYS A 191 -17.24 32.46 29.37
CA CYS A 191 -18.42 31.66 29.63
C CYS A 191 -19.59 32.65 29.82
N GLY A 192 -20.28 32.97 28.73
CA GLY A 192 -21.44 33.86 28.76
C GLY A 192 -22.55 33.22 29.58
N ARG A 193 -22.60 33.59 30.88
CA ARG A 193 -23.79 33.41 31.68
C ARG A 193 -24.88 34.28 31.08
N HIS A 194 -25.75 33.73 30.27
CA HIS A 194 -27.05 34.35 30.04
C HIS A 194 -27.80 34.38 31.38
N GLN A 195 -27.66 35.50 32.11
CA GLN A 195 -28.60 35.84 33.16
C GLN A 195 -29.97 36.04 32.52
N LYS A 196 -30.88 35.10 32.76
CA LYS A 196 -32.31 35.32 32.57
C LYS A 196 -32.73 36.46 33.55
N GLU A 197 -32.79 37.68 33.02
CA GLU A 197 -33.52 38.74 33.70
C GLU A 197 -34.98 38.34 33.85
N ARG A 198 -35.33 37.90 35.06
CA ARG A 198 -36.73 37.86 35.49
C ARG A 198 -37.22 39.30 35.60
N ARG A 199 -37.93 39.81 34.62
CA ARG A 199 -38.79 40.97 34.77
C ARG A 199 -39.86 40.56 35.75
N ARG A 200 -39.75 41.04 37.02
CA ARG A 200 -40.88 41.15 37.93
C ARG A 200 -41.67 42.38 37.50
N GLY A 201 -42.87 42.18 36.96
CA GLY A 201 -43.82 43.24 36.81
C GLY A 201 -44.40 43.58 38.17
N ASN A 202 -44.63 44.90 38.32
CA ASN A 202 -45.49 45.47 39.33
C ASN A 202 -46.78 45.88 38.63
#